data_7333084ca3c4805c12b6a10748805108
#
_entry.id   7333084ca3c4805c12b6a10748805108
#
_cell.length_a   1.000
_cell.length_b   1.000
_cell.length_c   1.000
_cell.angle_alpha   90.00
_cell.angle_beta   90.00
_cell.angle_gamma   90.00
#
_symmetry.space_group_name_H-M   'P 1'
#
loop_
_entity.id
_entity.type
_entity.pdbx_description
1 polymer ?
#
loop_
_entity_poly.entity_id
_entity_poly.type
_entity_poly.pdbx_seq_one_letter_code
_entity_poly.pdbx_strand_id
1 'polypeptide(L)'
;MKKKISVLLGAGSTLCASTRNNQGTPSTEELTTRMCQEQDMAKRIHDLLRSKYESVNFEDVLFALENLESYLFSKGSQRLLRSAQFDPVISAFTDLQTNIGIALDHQSISKARKTAIKNIFSRLVLFYQGLRNPDELYLKGLVKKLQKYFSLNVFTLNYDDLIDLVFDSWFDGFMEEQEGTAFSSFNGPEFLRRFDSEKNTLLHLHGSIRFGFNAPGQGRHINPGEIVKHHDPVAAMDSYIRTFSTEILVAGQIVSQDPIISGLNKLDKLSLNPTPFGYYYNAFTRSMVTVPNLLIIGYGARDPHINEWIREFCRVHGKDRKIVLVSLFKKDDIGKDLPIVNLSNDLMGIQNFQYHEMVRNVPNHFLEMGPCFRWVQSGFPFQSPEILDRIIKYFNQ
;
A
#
# COMPACT_ATOMS: atom_id res chain seq x y z
N MET A 1 -2.04 31.42 2.31
CA MET A 1 -1.76 30.03 1.89
C MET A 1 -2.80 29.10 2.50
N LYS A 2 -3.26 28.05 1.80
CA LYS A 2 -4.12 27.02 2.42
C LYS A 2 -3.32 26.23 3.43
N LYS A 3 -3.96 25.77 4.52
CA LYS A 3 -3.37 24.80 5.43
C LYS A 3 -3.00 23.52 4.68
N LYS A 4 -1.90 22.88 5.04
CA LYS A 4 -1.49 21.59 4.47
C LYS A 4 -2.04 20.46 5.38
N ILE A 5 -2.54 19.40 4.77
CA ILE A 5 -2.92 18.17 5.47
C ILE A 5 -2.26 16.96 4.81
N SER A 6 -1.84 16.00 5.62
CA SER A 6 -1.41 14.69 5.19
C SER A 6 -2.62 13.76 5.12
N VAL A 7 -2.78 13.04 4.02
CA VAL A 7 -3.86 12.06 3.83
C VAL A 7 -3.23 10.70 3.59
N LEU A 8 -3.54 9.72 4.43
CA LEU A 8 -3.10 8.33 4.28
C LEU A 8 -4.30 7.48 3.83
N LEU A 9 -4.18 6.84 2.68
CA LEU A 9 -5.21 5.97 2.11
C LEU A 9 -4.76 4.51 2.19
N GLY A 10 -5.60 3.66 2.75
CA GLY A 10 -5.44 2.20 2.71
C GLY A 10 -6.56 1.54 1.93
N ALA A 11 -6.55 0.21 1.82
CA ALA A 11 -7.46 -0.58 0.99
C ALA A 11 -8.95 -0.28 1.24
N GLY A 12 -9.33 0.03 2.48
CA GLY A 12 -10.73 0.38 2.81
C GLY A 12 -11.22 1.68 2.16
N SER A 13 -10.34 2.53 1.61
CA SER A 13 -10.73 3.75 0.90
C SER A 13 -11.29 3.47 -0.50
N THR A 14 -11.03 2.30 -1.07
CA THR A 14 -11.41 1.91 -2.43
C THR A 14 -12.30 0.67 -2.50
N LEU A 15 -12.57 -0.01 -1.37
CA LEU A 15 -13.45 -1.18 -1.32
C LEU A 15 -14.89 -0.91 -1.79
N CYS A 16 -15.35 0.33 -1.74
CA CYS A 16 -16.61 0.78 -2.32
C CYS A 16 -16.32 2.02 -3.15
N ALA A 17 -15.82 1.84 -4.37
CA ALA A 17 -15.29 2.95 -5.16
C ALA A 17 -16.37 3.72 -5.93
N SER A 18 -17.39 3.03 -6.47
CA SER A 18 -18.36 3.62 -7.41
C SER A 18 -19.72 3.86 -6.78
N THR A 19 -20.33 5.02 -7.11
CA THR A 19 -21.69 5.39 -6.69
C THR A 19 -22.79 4.59 -7.39
N ARG A 20 -22.52 4.06 -8.59
CA ARG A 20 -23.55 3.38 -9.41
C ARG A 20 -23.81 1.93 -9.01
N ASN A 21 -22.74 1.17 -8.77
CA ASN A 21 -22.85 -0.28 -8.64
C ASN A 21 -22.32 -0.82 -7.30
N ASN A 22 -21.93 0.05 -6.36
CA ASN A 22 -21.18 -0.30 -5.15
C ASN A 22 -19.96 -1.22 -5.44
N GLN A 23 -19.45 -1.15 -6.68
CA GLN A 23 -18.26 -1.89 -7.06
C GLN A 23 -17.04 -1.20 -6.47
N GLY A 24 -16.21 -1.98 -5.81
CA GLY A 24 -14.96 -1.56 -5.23
C GLY A 24 -13.78 -2.31 -5.85
N THR A 25 -12.58 -1.91 -5.44
CA THR A 25 -11.38 -2.67 -5.76
C THR A 25 -11.51 -4.09 -5.23
N PRO A 26 -10.89 -5.07 -5.90
CA PRO A 26 -10.82 -6.42 -5.38
C PRO A 26 -10.27 -6.45 -3.95
N SER A 27 -10.93 -7.17 -3.08
CA SER A 27 -10.48 -7.36 -1.70
C SER A 27 -9.19 -8.17 -1.64
N THR A 28 -8.48 -8.10 -0.52
CA THR A 28 -7.30 -8.94 -0.25
C THR A 28 -7.61 -10.43 -0.44
N GLU A 29 -8.80 -10.87 -0.02
CA GLU A 29 -9.26 -12.25 -0.17
C GLU A 29 -9.49 -12.63 -1.64
N GLU A 30 -10.12 -11.74 -2.42
CA GLU A 30 -10.33 -11.95 -3.86
C GLU A 30 -8.99 -12.01 -4.61
N LEU A 31 -8.06 -11.12 -4.30
CA LEU A 31 -6.71 -11.13 -4.89
C LEU A 31 -5.96 -12.42 -4.53
N THR A 32 -6.07 -12.90 -3.28
CA THR A 32 -5.48 -14.16 -2.82
C THR A 32 -6.06 -15.34 -3.60
N THR A 33 -7.38 -15.41 -3.70
CA THR A 33 -8.09 -16.46 -4.44
C THR A 33 -7.65 -16.50 -5.90
N ARG A 34 -7.60 -15.34 -6.55
CA ARG A 34 -7.20 -15.22 -7.96
C ARG A 34 -5.76 -15.64 -8.19
N MET A 35 -4.84 -15.19 -7.33
CA MET A 35 -3.45 -15.60 -7.38
C MET A 35 -3.30 -17.14 -7.30
N CYS A 36 -4.03 -17.77 -6.37
CA CYS A 36 -3.97 -19.22 -6.17
C CYS A 36 -4.65 -20.03 -7.28
N GLN A 37 -5.66 -19.49 -7.97
CA GLN A 37 -6.34 -20.20 -9.07
C GLN A 37 -5.46 -20.39 -10.29
N GLU A 38 -4.60 -19.43 -10.59
CA GLU A 38 -3.80 -19.41 -11.83
C GLU A 38 -2.35 -19.84 -11.63
N GLN A 39 -1.93 -20.06 -10.38
CA GLN A 39 -0.54 -20.35 -10.07
C GLN A 39 -0.43 -21.50 -9.04
N ASP A 40 -0.10 -22.70 -9.55
CA ASP A 40 -0.07 -23.93 -8.77
C ASP A 40 0.89 -23.84 -7.56
N MET A 41 2.10 -23.29 -7.73
CA MET A 41 3.04 -23.13 -6.62
C MET A 41 2.54 -22.15 -5.56
N ALA A 42 1.95 -21.01 -5.96
CA ALA A 42 1.36 -20.08 -5.03
C ALA A 42 0.20 -20.70 -4.25
N LYS A 43 -0.63 -21.50 -4.93
CA LYS A 43 -1.71 -22.25 -4.28
C LYS A 43 -1.17 -23.22 -3.22
N ARG A 44 -0.16 -24.01 -3.55
CA ARG A 44 0.43 -24.98 -2.62
C ARG A 44 1.07 -24.32 -1.41
N ILE A 45 1.78 -23.20 -1.61
CA ILE A 45 2.33 -22.40 -0.51
C ILE A 45 1.19 -21.84 0.35
N HIS A 46 0.15 -21.31 -0.27
CA HIS A 46 -1.02 -20.81 0.45
C HIS A 46 -1.67 -21.92 1.31
N ASP A 47 -1.94 -23.10 0.71
CA ASP A 47 -2.59 -24.21 1.41
C ASP A 47 -1.73 -24.70 2.59
N LEU A 48 -0.41 -24.74 2.41
CA LEU A 48 0.54 -25.11 3.44
C LEU A 48 0.57 -24.08 4.59
N LEU A 49 0.62 -22.79 4.27
CA LEU A 49 0.54 -21.73 5.28
C LEU A 49 -0.80 -21.76 6.02
N ARG A 50 -1.92 -21.98 5.31
CA ARG A 50 -3.26 -22.12 5.91
C ARG A 50 -3.37 -23.31 6.85
N SER A 51 -2.60 -24.37 6.66
CA SER A 51 -2.55 -25.49 7.60
C SER A 51 -1.93 -25.14 8.96
N LYS A 52 -1.18 -24.04 9.01
CA LYS A 52 -0.40 -23.61 10.20
C LYS A 52 -0.93 -22.31 10.82
N TYR A 53 -1.59 -21.45 10.02
CA TYR A 53 -2.05 -20.12 10.42
C TYR A 53 -3.53 -19.93 10.11
N GLU A 54 -4.24 -19.25 10.99
CA GLU A 54 -5.69 -19.01 10.86
C GLU A 54 -6.06 -18.15 9.65
N SER A 55 -5.22 -17.16 9.33
CA SER A 55 -5.43 -16.29 8.18
C SER A 55 -4.15 -16.19 7.36
N VAL A 56 -4.29 -16.40 6.05
CA VAL A 56 -3.21 -16.27 5.07
C VAL A 56 -3.74 -15.53 3.86
N ASN A 57 -3.01 -14.53 3.41
CA ASN A 57 -3.36 -13.72 2.25
C ASN A 57 -2.23 -13.73 1.20
N PHE A 58 -2.43 -13.04 0.09
CA PHE A 58 -1.47 -12.99 -1.01
C PHE A 58 -0.11 -12.39 -0.61
N GLU A 59 -0.06 -11.46 0.35
CA GLU A 59 1.21 -10.89 0.83
C GLU A 59 2.05 -11.94 1.58
N ASP A 60 1.40 -12.82 2.36
CA ASP A 60 2.08 -13.91 3.06
C ASP A 60 2.67 -14.92 2.06
N VAL A 61 1.94 -15.21 0.98
CA VAL A 61 2.41 -16.11 -0.09
C VAL A 61 3.57 -15.48 -0.87
N LEU A 62 3.47 -14.20 -1.21
CA LEU A 62 4.58 -13.48 -1.87
C LEU A 62 5.82 -13.43 -0.98
N PHE A 63 5.64 -13.18 0.31
CA PHE A 63 6.74 -13.24 1.29
C PHE A 63 7.41 -14.62 1.34
N ALA A 64 6.63 -15.69 1.34
CA ALA A 64 7.17 -17.04 1.32
C ALA A 64 7.96 -17.32 0.04
N LEU A 65 7.43 -16.90 -1.13
CA LEU A 65 8.13 -17.03 -2.41
C LEU A 65 9.45 -16.25 -2.43
N GLU A 66 9.47 -15.02 -1.94
CA GLU A 66 10.67 -14.18 -1.86
C GLU A 66 11.75 -14.79 -0.95
N ASN A 67 11.34 -15.34 0.19
CA ASN A 67 12.29 -16.00 1.09
C ASN A 67 12.85 -17.30 0.49
N LEU A 68 12.02 -18.09 -0.19
CA LEU A 68 12.47 -19.28 -0.91
C LEU A 68 13.45 -18.93 -2.03
N GLU A 69 13.16 -17.88 -2.80
CA GLU A 69 14.02 -17.36 -3.86
C GLU A 69 15.38 -16.92 -3.31
N SER A 70 15.37 -16.12 -2.26
CA SER A 70 16.56 -15.65 -1.56
C SER A 70 17.39 -16.81 -0.97
N TYR A 71 16.73 -17.80 -0.38
CA TYR A 71 17.36 -19.00 0.16
C TYR A 71 18.06 -19.83 -0.93
N LEU A 72 17.37 -20.08 -2.05
CA LEU A 72 17.92 -20.89 -3.14
C LEU A 72 19.12 -20.21 -3.83
N PHE A 73 19.08 -18.88 -3.93
CA PHE A 73 20.20 -18.14 -4.51
C PHE A 73 21.42 -18.12 -3.59
N SER A 74 21.19 -17.98 -2.30
CA SER A 74 22.27 -17.85 -1.30
C SER A 74 22.87 -19.18 -0.82
N LYS A 75 22.82 -20.25 -1.64
CA LYS A 75 23.36 -21.59 -1.31
C LYS A 75 24.71 -21.53 -0.59
N GLY A 76 24.76 -21.09 0.64
CA GLY A 76 25.97 -20.95 1.44
C GLY A 76 25.88 -19.95 2.58
N SER A 77 24.94 -19.03 2.60
CA SER A 77 24.82 -18.11 3.73
C SER A 77 23.92 -18.69 4.84
N GLN A 78 24.49 -19.57 5.65
CA GLN A 78 23.85 -20.15 6.86
C GLN A 78 23.32 -19.08 7.85
N ARG A 79 23.59 -17.80 7.63
CA ARG A 79 23.16 -16.72 8.51
C ARG A 79 21.67 -16.40 8.43
N LEU A 80 21.04 -16.55 7.26
CA LEU A 80 19.61 -16.28 7.06
C LEU A 80 18.71 -17.35 7.68
N LEU A 81 19.22 -18.58 7.84
CA LEU A 81 18.48 -19.75 8.32
C LEU A 81 18.24 -19.80 9.83
N ARG A 82 18.77 -18.85 10.59
CA ARG A 82 18.73 -18.88 12.07
C ARG A 82 17.69 -17.98 12.70
N SER A 83 16.85 -17.29 11.95
CA SER A 83 15.76 -16.52 12.56
C SER A 83 14.52 -17.40 12.73
N ALA A 84 13.89 -17.35 13.88
CA ALA A 84 12.66 -18.09 14.18
C ALA A 84 11.52 -17.78 13.20
N GLN A 85 11.61 -16.65 12.45
CA GLN A 85 10.69 -16.27 11.39
C GLN A 85 10.81 -17.15 10.13
N PHE A 86 11.97 -17.83 9.94
CA PHE A 86 12.21 -18.69 8.79
C PHE A 86 11.79 -20.15 9.00
N ASP A 87 11.65 -20.61 10.26
CA ASP A 87 11.30 -22.00 10.54
C ASP A 87 10.03 -22.48 9.82
N PRO A 88 8.94 -21.68 9.74
CA PRO A 88 7.76 -22.07 8.99
C PRO A 88 8.02 -22.16 7.48
N VAL A 89 8.83 -21.26 6.92
CA VAL A 89 9.16 -21.23 5.49
C VAL A 89 10.06 -22.42 5.13
N ILE A 90 11.05 -22.74 5.97
CA ILE A 90 11.94 -23.90 5.79
C ILE A 90 11.17 -25.21 5.92
N SER A 91 10.30 -25.32 6.92
CA SER A 91 9.41 -26.47 7.07
C SER A 91 8.51 -26.63 5.86
N ALA A 92 7.90 -25.52 5.40
CA ALA A 92 7.10 -25.48 4.19
C ALA A 92 7.89 -25.90 2.95
N PHE A 93 9.15 -25.44 2.83
CA PHE A 93 10.04 -25.79 1.75
C PHE A 93 10.42 -27.29 1.77
N THR A 94 10.73 -27.83 2.93
CA THR A 94 11.03 -29.26 3.11
C THR A 94 9.81 -30.12 2.76
N ASP A 95 8.65 -29.72 3.19
CA ASP A 95 7.39 -30.38 2.87
C ASP A 95 7.06 -30.30 1.35
N LEU A 96 7.34 -29.15 0.70
CA LEU A 96 7.20 -28.98 -0.73
C LEU A 96 8.15 -29.91 -1.52
N GLN A 97 9.41 -29.99 -1.15
CA GLN A 97 10.37 -30.89 -1.78
C GLN A 97 9.99 -32.37 -1.58
N THR A 98 9.59 -32.73 -0.37
CA THR A 98 9.34 -34.13 0.00
C THR A 98 8.01 -34.66 -0.53
N ASN A 99 6.96 -33.83 -0.50
CA ASN A 99 5.59 -34.27 -0.79
C ASN A 99 5.13 -33.99 -2.21
N ILE A 100 5.82 -33.15 -2.99
CA ILE A 100 5.27 -32.60 -4.24
C ILE A 100 6.10 -33.01 -5.46
N GLY A 101 7.33 -33.52 -5.28
CA GLY A 101 8.20 -33.99 -6.37
C GLY A 101 8.59 -32.87 -7.37
N ILE A 102 8.43 -31.59 -7.00
CA ILE A 102 8.82 -30.45 -7.82
C ILE A 102 10.28 -30.13 -7.51
N ALA A 103 11.12 -30.13 -8.53
CA ALA A 103 12.45 -29.56 -8.46
C ALA A 103 12.32 -28.06 -8.18
N LEU A 104 12.55 -27.65 -6.93
CA LEU A 104 12.53 -26.25 -6.54
C LEU A 104 13.90 -25.65 -6.85
N ASP A 105 14.00 -25.02 -8.00
CA ASP A 105 15.13 -24.19 -8.40
C ASP A 105 14.78 -22.69 -8.34
N HIS A 106 15.81 -21.87 -8.33
CA HIS A 106 15.67 -20.41 -8.28
C HIS A 106 14.79 -19.86 -9.39
N GLN A 107 14.93 -20.35 -10.62
CA GLN A 107 14.18 -19.85 -11.78
C GLN A 107 12.68 -20.17 -11.67
N SER A 108 12.35 -21.37 -11.17
CA SER A 108 10.97 -21.79 -10.94
C SER A 108 10.27 -20.93 -9.88
N ILE A 109 10.97 -20.61 -8.79
CA ILE A 109 10.43 -19.74 -7.72
C ILE A 109 10.28 -18.30 -8.21
N SER A 110 11.30 -17.74 -8.87
CA SER A 110 11.26 -16.39 -9.43
C SER A 110 10.10 -16.25 -10.43
N LYS A 111 9.92 -17.24 -11.32
CA LYS A 111 8.79 -17.29 -12.26
C LYS A 111 7.45 -17.37 -11.52
N ALA A 112 7.36 -18.18 -10.48
CA ALA A 112 6.14 -18.30 -9.68
C ALA A 112 5.76 -16.96 -9.02
N ARG A 113 6.73 -16.27 -8.42
CA ARG A 113 6.55 -14.95 -7.81
C ARG A 113 6.08 -13.92 -8.84
N LYS A 114 6.77 -13.81 -9.96
CA LYS A 114 6.37 -12.90 -11.06
C LYS A 114 4.97 -13.19 -11.58
N THR A 115 4.63 -14.47 -11.73
CA THR A 115 3.29 -14.86 -12.17
C THR A 115 2.24 -14.51 -11.12
N ALA A 116 2.53 -14.69 -9.84
CA ALA A 116 1.63 -14.31 -8.75
C ALA A 116 1.35 -12.79 -8.75
N ILE A 117 2.39 -11.96 -8.87
CA ILE A 117 2.26 -10.50 -8.99
C ILE A 117 1.46 -10.14 -10.26
N LYS A 118 1.76 -10.77 -11.40
CA LYS A 118 0.99 -10.57 -12.64
C LYS A 118 -0.50 -10.82 -12.44
N ASN A 119 -0.86 -11.90 -11.77
CA ASN A 119 -2.27 -12.27 -11.56
C ASN A 119 -2.99 -11.23 -10.69
N ILE A 120 -2.33 -10.72 -9.65
CA ILE A 120 -2.82 -9.62 -8.82
C ILE A 120 -3.04 -8.37 -9.70
N PHE A 121 -2.03 -7.97 -10.47
CA PHE A 121 -2.09 -6.80 -11.36
C PHE A 121 -3.19 -6.94 -12.41
N SER A 122 -3.28 -8.08 -13.07
CA SER A 122 -4.30 -8.32 -14.09
C SER A 122 -5.70 -8.09 -13.53
N ARG A 123 -5.96 -8.49 -12.30
CA ARG A 123 -7.25 -8.28 -11.66
C ARG A 123 -7.53 -6.82 -11.35
N LEU A 124 -6.53 -6.09 -10.85
CA LEU A 124 -6.64 -4.65 -10.58
C LEU A 124 -6.80 -3.85 -11.88
N VAL A 125 -6.05 -4.20 -12.93
CA VAL A 125 -6.15 -3.56 -14.26
C VAL A 125 -7.53 -3.78 -14.88
N LEU A 126 -8.06 -5.00 -14.83
CA LEU A 126 -9.42 -5.29 -15.32
C LEU A 126 -10.48 -4.46 -14.56
N PHE A 127 -10.33 -4.34 -13.25
CA PHE A 127 -11.20 -3.48 -12.46
C PHE A 127 -11.08 -2.00 -12.89
N TYR A 128 -9.86 -1.50 -13.00
CA TYR A 128 -9.56 -0.13 -13.43
C TYR A 128 -10.14 0.19 -14.81
N GLN A 129 -9.95 -0.71 -15.78
CA GLN A 129 -10.49 -0.56 -17.14
C GLN A 129 -12.04 -0.62 -17.20
N GLY A 130 -12.65 -1.30 -16.23
CA GLY A 130 -14.11 -1.34 -16.08
C GLY A 130 -14.73 -0.04 -15.58
N LEU A 131 -13.94 0.87 -15.04
CA LEU A 131 -14.38 2.16 -14.53
C LEU A 131 -14.50 3.15 -15.70
N ARG A 132 -15.74 3.36 -16.15
CA ARG A 132 -16.03 4.19 -17.33
C ARG A 132 -16.03 5.70 -17.05
N ASN A 133 -16.32 6.10 -15.82
CA ASN A 133 -16.50 7.50 -15.47
C ASN A 133 -15.89 7.82 -14.09
N PRO A 134 -14.75 8.55 -14.03
CA PRO A 134 -14.15 8.98 -12.77
C PRO A 134 -15.06 9.84 -11.87
N ASP A 135 -16.05 10.54 -12.47
CA ASP A 135 -16.98 11.38 -11.70
C ASP A 135 -17.93 10.56 -10.82
N GLU A 136 -18.05 9.26 -11.09
CA GLU A 136 -18.84 8.33 -10.28
C GLU A 136 -18.07 7.78 -9.07
N LEU A 137 -16.79 8.12 -8.91
CA LEU A 137 -15.99 7.68 -7.78
C LEU A 137 -16.27 8.53 -6.53
N TYR A 138 -16.54 7.89 -5.41
CA TYR A 138 -16.70 8.58 -4.11
C TYR A 138 -15.49 9.42 -3.74
N LEU A 139 -14.29 8.96 -4.11
CA LEU A 139 -13.03 9.68 -3.92
C LEU A 139 -13.02 11.03 -4.62
N LYS A 140 -13.71 11.19 -5.76
CA LYS A 140 -13.81 12.48 -6.50
C LYS A 140 -14.42 13.57 -5.64
N GLY A 141 -15.56 13.27 -5.00
CA GLY A 141 -16.23 14.21 -4.09
C GLY A 141 -15.37 14.58 -2.89
N LEU A 142 -14.70 13.60 -2.30
CA LEU A 142 -13.78 13.78 -1.18
C LEU A 142 -12.61 14.70 -1.57
N VAL A 143 -11.87 14.36 -2.61
CA VAL A 143 -10.68 15.09 -3.06
C VAL A 143 -11.05 16.51 -3.45
N LYS A 144 -12.06 16.70 -4.30
CA LYS A 144 -12.51 18.02 -4.74
C LYS A 144 -12.89 18.92 -3.55
N LYS A 145 -13.58 18.36 -2.57
CA LYS A 145 -13.99 19.13 -1.38
C LYS A 145 -12.80 19.46 -0.48
N LEU A 146 -11.85 18.51 -0.28
CA LEU A 146 -10.63 18.78 0.49
C LEU A 146 -9.73 19.81 -0.19
N GLN A 147 -9.51 19.72 -1.50
CA GLN A 147 -8.69 20.65 -2.28
C GLN A 147 -9.23 22.10 -2.24
N LYS A 148 -10.53 22.27 -2.05
CA LYS A 148 -11.13 23.60 -1.89
C LYS A 148 -10.55 24.33 -0.65
N TYR A 149 -10.26 23.62 0.43
CA TYR A 149 -9.87 24.19 1.72
C TYR A 149 -8.40 24.00 2.06
N PHE A 150 -7.76 22.93 1.55
CA PHE A 150 -6.43 22.50 1.95
C PHE A 150 -5.50 22.29 0.76
N SER A 151 -4.21 22.30 1.04
CA SER A 151 -3.16 21.69 0.23
C SER A 151 -2.97 20.25 0.71
N LEU A 152 -2.82 19.29 -0.20
CA LEU A 152 -2.86 17.86 0.15
C LEU A 152 -1.52 17.18 -0.11
N ASN A 153 -0.96 16.53 0.93
CA ASN A 153 0.04 15.49 0.74
C ASN A 153 -0.68 14.13 0.87
N VAL A 154 -0.93 13.46 -0.25
CA VAL A 154 -1.63 12.18 -0.27
C VAL A 154 -0.65 11.06 -0.39
N PHE A 155 -0.73 10.10 0.53
CA PHE A 155 0.05 8.88 0.58
C PHE A 155 -0.92 7.72 0.46
N THR A 156 -0.76 6.88 -0.56
CA THR A 156 -1.59 5.69 -0.73
C THR A 156 -0.77 4.42 -0.55
N LEU A 157 -1.35 3.47 0.15
CA LEU A 157 -0.84 2.11 0.30
C LEU A 157 -1.50 1.15 -0.70
N ASN A 158 -2.47 1.66 -1.47
CA ASN A 158 -3.18 0.88 -2.46
C ASN A 158 -2.36 0.78 -3.74
N TYR A 159 -2.44 -0.37 -4.38
CA TYR A 159 -1.83 -0.61 -5.70
C TYR A 159 -2.69 -0.07 -6.84
N ASP A 160 -3.99 0.15 -6.60
CA ASP A 160 -4.90 0.72 -7.57
C ASP A 160 -4.63 2.22 -7.77
N ASP A 161 -4.92 2.72 -8.97
CA ASP A 161 -4.74 4.12 -9.35
C ASP A 161 -6.06 4.90 -9.32
N LEU A 162 -7.04 4.49 -8.51
CA LEU A 162 -8.34 5.18 -8.45
C LEU A 162 -8.21 6.61 -7.97
N ILE A 163 -7.27 6.84 -7.05
CA ILE A 163 -7.01 8.18 -6.54
C ILE A 163 -6.40 9.10 -7.62
N ASP A 164 -5.60 8.55 -8.55
CA ASP A 164 -5.03 9.30 -9.67
C ASP A 164 -6.12 9.82 -10.62
N LEU A 165 -7.19 9.05 -10.81
CA LEU A 165 -8.30 9.45 -11.69
C LEU A 165 -9.10 10.66 -11.20
N VAL A 166 -9.02 10.96 -9.91
CA VAL A 166 -9.89 11.97 -9.28
C VAL A 166 -9.19 13.28 -8.94
N PHE A 167 -7.86 13.34 -9.05
CA PHE A 167 -7.10 14.57 -8.94
C PHE A 167 -7.04 15.30 -10.30
N ASP A 168 -7.26 16.61 -10.28
CA ASP A 168 -7.09 17.43 -11.49
C ASP A 168 -5.60 17.66 -11.79
N SER A 169 -4.78 17.82 -10.75
CA SER A 169 -3.33 17.98 -10.86
C SER A 169 -2.63 17.62 -9.54
N TRP A 170 -1.54 16.90 -9.65
CA TRP A 170 -0.68 16.53 -8.52
C TRP A 170 0.78 16.42 -8.97
N PHE A 171 1.66 16.35 -8.01
CA PHE A 171 3.07 16.10 -8.22
C PHE A 171 3.48 14.80 -7.54
N ASP A 172 4.13 13.92 -8.28
CA ASP A 172 4.61 12.62 -7.80
C ASP A 172 6.10 12.36 -8.11
N GLY A 173 6.76 13.31 -8.79
CA GLY A 173 8.16 13.22 -9.18
C GLY A 173 8.40 12.49 -10.50
N PHE A 174 7.38 11.89 -11.12
CA PHE A 174 7.47 11.37 -12.47
C PHE A 174 7.28 12.49 -13.49
N MET A 175 8.16 12.53 -14.48
CA MET A 175 8.18 13.55 -15.53
C MET A 175 8.34 12.89 -16.88
N GLU A 176 7.65 13.40 -17.88
CA GLU A 176 7.86 13.01 -19.27
C GLU A 176 9.20 13.59 -19.74
N GLU A 177 10.06 12.74 -20.28
CA GLU A 177 11.35 13.18 -20.86
C GLU A 177 11.13 13.87 -22.21
N GLN A 178 10.13 13.41 -22.96
CA GLN A 178 9.72 13.96 -24.25
C GLN A 178 8.21 13.83 -24.40
N GLU A 179 7.59 14.78 -25.07
CA GLU A 179 6.16 14.72 -25.38
C GLU A 179 5.83 13.49 -26.24
N GLY A 180 4.83 12.74 -25.83
CA GLY A 180 4.37 11.53 -26.52
C GLY A 180 5.09 10.23 -26.12
N THR A 181 5.94 10.23 -25.06
CA THR A 181 6.47 8.98 -24.50
C THR A 181 5.38 8.20 -23.82
N ALA A 182 5.46 6.86 -23.87
CA ALA A 182 4.47 5.96 -23.26
C ALA A 182 4.60 5.85 -21.74
N PHE A 183 5.61 6.48 -21.14
CA PHE A 183 5.91 6.46 -19.71
C PHE A 183 6.62 7.75 -19.28
N SER A 184 6.62 7.99 -17.98
CA SER A 184 7.37 9.06 -17.31
C SER A 184 8.46 8.47 -16.45
N SER A 185 9.64 9.12 -16.43
CA SER A 185 10.79 8.75 -15.58
C SER A 185 10.78 9.52 -14.26
N PHE A 186 11.24 8.91 -13.18
CA PHE A 186 11.30 9.55 -11.87
C PHE A 186 12.56 10.44 -11.76
N ASN A 187 12.35 11.72 -11.41
CA ASN A 187 13.43 12.66 -11.20
C ASN A 187 13.61 12.96 -9.70
N GLY A 188 14.50 12.21 -9.04
CA GLY A 188 14.74 12.32 -7.60
C GLY A 188 15.20 13.70 -7.12
N PRO A 189 16.23 14.33 -7.75
CA PRO A 189 16.65 15.70 -7.42
C PRO A 189 15.53 16.73 -7.52
N GLU A 190 14.76 16.69 -8.60
CA GLU A 190 13.62 17.59 -8.79
C GLU A 190 12.49 17.30 -7.80
N PHE A 191 12.25 16.04 -7.48
CA PHE A 191 11.28 15.63 -6.45
C PHE A 191 11.63 16.26 -5.09
N LEU A 192 12.89 16.14 -4.64
CA LEU A 192 13.33 16.72 -3.36
C LEU A 192 13.22 18.25 -3.35
N ARG A 193 13.52 18.89 -4.49
CA ARG A 193 13.46 20.36 -4.60
C ARG A 193 12.02 20.88 -4.51
N ARG A 194 11.05 20.14 -5.07
CA ARG A 194 9.67 20.62 -5.25
C ARG A 194 8.69 20.15 -4.18
N PHE A 195 8.90 18.98 -3.57
CA PHE A 195 7.90 18.32 -2.70
C PHE A 195 7.26 19.26 -1.66
N ASP A 196 8.06 20.07 -0.95
CA ASP A 196 7.53 20.95 0.09
C ASP A 196 6.73 22.14 -0.45
N SER A 197 7.09 22.60 -1.64
CA SER A 197 6.46 23.77 -2.29
C SER A 197 5.21 23.40 -3.10
N GLU A 198 5.05 22.13 -3.45
CA GLU A 198 3.90 21.70 -4.23
C GLU A 198 2.61 21.80 -3.44
N LYS A 199 1.56 22.23 -4.14
CA LYS A 199 0.23 22.39 -3.56
C LYS A 199 -0.40 21.05 -3.23
N ASN A 200 -0.29 20.10 -4.15
CA ASN A 200 -0.83 18.76 -4.00
C ASN A 200 0.21 17.74 -4.46
N THR A 201 0.45 16.74 -3.62
CA THR A 201 1.28 15.59 -3.97
C THR A 201 0.48 14.29 -3.84
N LEU A 202 0.78 13.31 -4.67
CA LEU A 202 0.16 11.98 -4.63
C LEU A 202 1.24 10.92 -4.78
N LEU A 203 1.50 10.18 -3.70
CA LEU A 203 2.63 9.26 -3.60
C LEU A 203 2.16 7.85 -3.27
N HIS A 204 2.46 6.89 -4.15
CA HIS A 204 2.16 5.48 -4.00
C HIS A 204 3.26 4.77 -3.20
N LEU A 205 3.11 4.71 -1.87
CA LEU A 205 4.13 4.15 -0.97
C LEU A 205 4.40 2.66 -1.21
N HIS A 206 3.39 1.92 -1.64
CA HIS A 206 3.51 0.48 -1.94
C HIS A 206 3.53 0.17 -3.43
N GLY A 207 3.60 1.19 -4.29
CA GLY A 207 3.60 1.02 -5.75
C GLY A 207 2.22 1.19 -6.37
N SER A 208 2.16 1.01 -7.68
CA SER A 208 0.98 1.28 -8.51
C SER A 208 0.90 0.28 -9.65
N ILE A 209 -0.30 -0.02 -10.13
CA ILE A 209 -0.52 -0.81 -11.35
C ILE A 209 0.09 -0.18 -12.60
N ARG A 210 0.47 1.11 -12.56
CA ARG A 210 1.17 1.79 -13.65
C ARG A 210 2.69 1.82 -13.49
N PHE A 211 3.23 1.30 -12.39
CA PHE A 211 4.67 1.15 -12.25
C PHE A 211 5.15 -0.08 -13.02
N GLY A 212 6.21 0.10 -13.76
CA GLY A 212 6.84 -0.95 -14.54
C GLY A 212 8.28 -0.55 -14.84
N PHE A 213 8.89 -1.21 -15.80
CA PHE A 213 10.25 -0.91 -16.21
C PHE A 213 10.25 -0.27 -17.59
N ASN A 214 11.27 0.54 -17.85
CA ASN A 214 11.52 1.04 -19.19
C ASN A 214 11.75 -0.18 -20.09
N ALA A 215 10.88 -0.41 -21.08
CA ALA A 215 11.02 -1.53 -22.00
C ALA A 215 12.28 -1.34 -22.86
N PRO A 216 13.09 -2.39 -23.10
CA PRO A 216 14.23 -2.26 -24.00
C PRO A 216 13.76 -1.89 -25.38
N GLY A 217 14.20 -0.76 -25.86
CA GLY A 217 14.36 -0.60 -27.29
C GLY A 217 15.28 -1.73 -27.75
N GLN A 218 14.94 -2.38 -28.86
CA GLN A 218 15.68 -3.52 -29.42
C GLN A 218 17.21 -3.28 -29.29
N GLY A 219 17.87 -4.13 -28.50
CA GLY A 219 19.33 -4.21 -28.42
C GLY A 219 20.06 -3.41 -27.32
N ARG A 220 19.38 -2.77 -26.39
CA ARG A 220 20.04 -2.16 -25.20
C ARG A 220 19.78 -2.98 -23.95
N HIS A 221 20.84 -3.28 -23.20
CA HIS A 221 20.73 -3.82 -21.84
C HIS A 221 20.02 -2.78 -20.98
N ILE A 222 18.83 -3.12 -20.49
CA ILE A 222 18.14 -2.27 -19.53
C ILE A 222 18.86 -2.42 -18.21
N ASN A 223 19.07 -1.30 -17.56
CA ASN A 223 19.32 -1.33 -16.12
C ASN A 223 18.01 -1.79 -15.44
N PRO A 224 17.93 -3.03 -14.92
CA PRO A 224 16.67 -3.58 -14.38
C PRO A 224 16.17 -2.86 -13.13
N GLY A 225 16.83 -1.77 -12.73
CA GLY A 225 16.53 -1.02 -11.52
C GLY A 225 15.71 0.25 -11.72
N GLU A 226 15.36 0.64 -12.93
CA GLU A 226 14.67 1.91 -13.16
C GLU A 226 13.16 1.70 -13.29
N ILE A 227 12.43 2.01 -12.22
CA ILE A 227 10.96 2.01 -12.23
C ILE A 227 10.49 3.29 -12.93
N VAL A 228 9.63 3.11 -13.93
CA VAL A 228 8.94 4.18 -14.66
C VAL A 228 7.43 4.08 -14.44
N LYS A 229 6.73 5.18 -14.63
CA LYS A 229 5.27 5.23 -14.57
C LYS A 229 4.70 5.22 -15.99
N HIS A 230 4.11 4.11 -16.40
CA HIS A 230 3.46 3.98 -17.69
C HIS A 230 2.11 4.72 -17.72
N HIS A 231 1.73 5.23 -18.88
CA HIS A 231 0.40 5.83 -19.06
C HIS A 231 -0.69 4.74 -19.09
N ASP A 232 -0.36 3.56 -19.63
CA ASP A 232 -1.24 2.40 -19.67
C ASP A 232 -0.79 1.33 -18.66
N PRO A 233 -1.66 0.90 -17.73
CA PRO A 233 -1.33 -0.14 -16.77
C PRO A 233 -1.06 -1.52 -17.41
N VAL A 234 -1.61 -1.80 -18.62
CA VAL A 234 -1.30 -3.03 -19.35
C VAL A 234 0.17 -3.00 -19.81
N ALA A 235 0.62 -1.86 -20.35
CA ALA A 235 2.01 -1.69 -20.76
C ALA A 235 2.98 -1.81 -19.55
N ALA A 236 2.59 -1.29 -18.39
CA ALA A 236 3.36 -1.44 -17.14
C ALA A 236 3.53 -2.92 -16.78
N MET A 237 2.43 -3.67 -16.73
CA MET A 237 2.41 -5.10 -16.44
C MET A 237 3.26 -5.89 -17.45
N ASP A 238 3.11 -5.62 -18.74
CA ASP A 238 3.88 -6.29 -19.80
C ASP A 238 5.38 -5.99 -19.67
N SER A 239 5.76 -4.76 -19.34
CA SER A 239 7.15 -4.40 -19.11
C SER A 239 7.76 -5.19 -17.96
N TYR A 240 7.03 -5.34 -16.84
CA TYR A 240 7.44 -6.14 -15.70
C TYR A 240 7.65 -7.62 -16.05
N ILE A 241 6.71 -8.22 -16.78
CA ILE A 241 6.78 -9.64 -17.15
C ILE A 241 7.96 -9.92 -18.08
N ARG A 242 8.24 -9.02 -19.02
CA ARG A 242 9.34 -9.15 -20.00
C ARG A 242 10.72 -8.87 -19.40
N THR A 243 10.80 -8.20 -18.26
CA THR A 243 12.07 -7.95 -17.59
C THR A 243 12.65 -9.25 -17.07
N PHE A 244 13.82 -9.64 -17.55
CA PHE A 244 14.39 -10.98 -17.35
C PHE A 244 14.80 -11.23 -15.89
N SER A 245 15.29 -10.20 -15.20
CA SER A 245 15.67 -10.26 -13.79
C SER A 245 15.33 -8.94 -13.13
N THR A 246 14.62 -9.00 -12.04
CA THR A 246 14.36 -7.85 -11.16
C THR A 246 15.15 -7.96 -9.85
N GLU A 247 15.97 -9.01 -9.73
CA GLU A 247 16.77 -9.24 -8.54
C GLU A 247 18.09 -8.46 -8.62
N ILE A 248 18.40 -7.77 -7.53
CA ILE A 248 19.70 -7.13 -7.32
C ILE A 248 20.39 -7.76 -6.11
N LEU A 249 21.71 -7.90 -6.19
CA LEU A 249 22.51 -8.38 -5.07
C LEU A 249 22.98 -7.17 -4.26
N VAL A 250 22.46 -7.02 -3.04
CA VAL A 250 22.85 -5.95 -2.12
C VAL A 250 23.40 -6.57 -0.85
N ALA A 251 24.68 -6.32 -0.55
CA ALA A 251 25.37 -6.84 0.64
C ALA A 251 25.26 -8.37 0.82
N GLY A 252 25.23 -9.12 -0.28
CA GLY A 252 25.11 -10.60 -0.25
C GLY A 252 23.68 -11.11 -0.13
N GLN A 253 22.68 -10.23 -0.19
CA GLN A 253 21.26 -10.57 -0.19
C GLN A 253 20.64 -10.25 -1.54
N ILE A 254 19.74 -11.12 -2.01
CA ILE A 254 18.91 -10.80 -3.18
C ILE A 254 17.73 -9.98 -2.72
N VAL A 255 17.56 -8.86 -3.38
CA VAL A 255 16.40 -7.99 -3.23
C VAL A 255 15.68 -7.92 -4.56
N SER A 256 14.41 -8.27 -4.54
CA SER A 256 13.57 -8.13 -5.71
C SER A 256 13.13 -6.69 -5.88
N GLN A 257 13.41 -6.11 -7.05
CA GLN A 257 12.91 -4.81 -7.46
C GLN A 257 11.58 -5.00 -8.19
N ASP A 258 10.51 -5.17 -7.43
CA ASP A 258 9.19 -5.25 -8.00
C ASP A 258 8.56 -3.85 -8.10
N PRO A 259 7.62 -3.63 -9.04
CA PRO A 259 6.90 -2.35 -9.15
C PRO A 259 5.91 -2.14 -7.99
N ILE A 260 5.84 -3.11 -7.08
CA ILE A 260 5.06 -3.03 -5.83
C ILE A 260 5.91 -3.44 -4.63
N ILE A 261 5.61 -2.83 -3.50
CA ILE A 261 6.15 -3.19 -2.19
C ILE A 261 5.12 -4.08 -1.49
N SER A 262 5.32 -5.37 -1.56
CA SER A 262 4.43 -6.40 -0.97
C SER A 262 5.20 -7.29 0.02
N GLY A 263 4.48 -8.14 0.74
CA GLY A 263 5.07 -9.07 1.70
C GLY A 263 5.42 -8.41 3.05
N LEU A 264 6.13 -9.14 3.92
CA LEU A 264 6.40 -8.69 5.28
C LEU A 264 7.64 -7.79 5.42
N ASN A 265 8.64 -7.92 4.53
CA ASN A 265 9.89 -7.14 4.59
C ASN A 265 9.80 -5.83 3.80
N LYS A 266 8.68 -5.11 3.94
CA LYS A 266 8.44 -3.87 3.18
C LYS A 266 9.52 -2.80 3.44
N LEU A 267 10.00 -2.69 4.67
CA LEU A 267 11.01 -1.69 5.04
C LEU A 267 12.35 -1.91 4.32
N ASP A 268 12.80 -3.17 4.22
CA ASP A 268 14.03 -3.50 3.51
C ASP A 268 13.92 -3.14 2.02
N LYS A 269 12.79 -3.43 1.40
CA LYS A 269 12.52 -3.06 0.00
C LYS A 269 12.51 -1.55 -0.22
N LEU A 270 11.91 -0.79 0.71
CA LEU A 270 11.92 0.68 0.68
C LEU A 270 13.34 1.24 0.79
N SER A 271 14.18 0.63 1.63
CA SER A 271 15.55 1.08 1.86
C SER A 271 16.49 0.73 0.71
N LEU A 272 16.28 -0.43 0.08
CA LEU A 272 17.16 -0.98 -0.95
C LEU A 272 16.72 -0.59 -2.37
N ASN A 273 15.52 -0.06 -2.53
CA ASN A 273 14.99 0.44 -3.80
C ASN A 273 14.68 1.94 -3.69
N PRO A 274 15.69 2.82 -3.83
CA PRO A 274 15.51 4.24 -3.55
C PRO A 274 14.52 4.94 -4.49
N THR A 275 14.38 4.47 -5.74
CA THR A 275 13.56 5.14 -6.77
C THR A 275 12.36 4.29 -7.19
N PRO A 276 11.10 4.78 -7.05
CA PRO A 276 10.70 6.03 -6.36
C PRO A 276 10.49 5.84 -4.85
N PHE A 277 10.48 4.60 -4.36
CA PHE A 277 9.96 4.22 -3.04
C PHE A 277 10.69 4.87 -1.87
N GLY A 278 12.03 4.89 -1.89
CA GLY A 278 12.82 5.54 -0.85
C GLY A 278 12.54 7.04 -0.77
N TYR A 279 12.36 7.70 -1.90
CA TYR A 279 11.96 9.10 -1.96
C TYR A 279 10.56 9.33 -1.40
N TYR A 280 9.61 8.47 -1.76
CA TYR A 280 8.23 8.55 -1.27
C TYR A 280 8.13 8.31 0.23
N TYR A 281 8.88 7.33 0.73
CA TYR A 281 8.91 7.05 2.16
C TYR A 281 9.57 8.20 2.93
N ASN A 282 10.64 8.79 2.41
CA ASN A 282 11.24 10.00 3.00
C ASN A 282 10.25 11.17 3.03
N ALA A 283 9.50 11.40 1.94
CA ALA A 283 8.46 12.42 1.89
C ALA A 283 7.33 12.15 2.90
N PHE A 284 6.93 10.88 3.06
CA PHE A 284 5.94 10.48 4.07
C PHE A 284 6.45 10.77 5.48
N THR A 285 7.63 10.31 5.85
CA THR A 285 8.21 10.53 7.18
C THR A 285 8.39 12.01 7.49
N ARG A 286 8.88 12.79 6.50
CA ARG A 286 8.98 14.24 6.61
C ARG A 286 7.63 14.90 6.81
N SER A 287 6.58 14.47 6.10
CA SER A 287 5.23 14.98 6.26
C SER A 287 4.67 14.68 7.65
N MET A 288 4.97 13.51 8.22
CA MET A 288 4.56 13.15 9.57
C MET A 288 5.16 14.05 10.64
N VAL A 289 6.36 14.61 10.43
CA VAL A 289 7.00 15.51 11.42
C VAL A 289 6.77 16.99 11.16
N THR A 290 6.30 17.39 9.97
CA THR A 290 6.14 18.80 9.60
C THR A 290 4.70 19.28 9.47
N VAL A 291 3.74 18.38 9.21
CA VAL A 291 2.33 18.70 8.98
C VAL A 291 1.47 18.19 10.12
N PRO A 292 0.90 19.06 10.99
CA PRO A 292 0.19 18.64 12.20
C PRO A 292 -1.22 18.11 11.98
N ASN A 293 -1.67 18.00 10.72
CA ASN A 293 -3.02 17.55 10.36
C ASN A 293 -2.95 16.25 9.57
N LEU A 294 -3.55 15.17 10.07
CA LEU A 294 -3.51 13.84 9.48
C LEU A 294 -4.92 13.26 9.31
N LEU A 295 -5.28 12.93 8.06
CA LEU A 295 -6.50 12.22 7.72
C LEU A 295 -6.13 10.80 7.27
N ILE A 296 -6.63 9.79 7.97
CA ILE A 296 -6.39 8.37 7.67
C ILE A 296 -7.72 7.76 7.21
N ILE A 297 -7.75 7.16 6.01
CA ILE A 297 -8.98 6.57 5.45
C ILE A 297 -8.71 5.13 5.03
N GLY A 298 -9.49 4.19 5.60
CA GLY A 298 -9.48 2.79 5.17
C GLY A 298 -8.17 2.04 5.44
N TYR A 299 -7.34 2.54 6.35
CA TYR A 299 -6.09 1.89 6.74
C TYR A 299 -6.34 0.87 7.86
N GLY A 300 -5.85 -0.36 7.67
CA GLY A 300 -6.04 -1.46 8.61
C GLY A 300 -4.99 -1.59 9.70
N ALA A 301 -4.01 -0.70 9.75
CA ALA A 301 -2.88 -0.68 10.70
C ALA A 301 -2.02 -1.97 10.71
N ARG A 302 -1.91 -2.64 9.57
CA ARG A 302 -1.12 -3.88 9.43
C ARG A 302 0.33 -3.64 9.02
N ASP A 303 0.74 -2.42 8.71
CA ASP A 303 2.08 -2.05 8.30
C ASP A 303 2.86 -1.42 9.46
N PRO A 304 3.73 -2.17 10.16
CA PRO A 304 4.43 -1.66 11.35
C PRO A 304 5.25 -0.40 11.08
N HIS A 305 5.92 -0.32 9.93
CA HIS A 305 6.73 0.83 9.53
C HIS A 305 5.90 2.11 9.31
N ILE A 306 4.64 1.99 8.90
CA ILE A 306 3.70 3.11 8.81
C ILE A 306 3.19 3.50 10.20
N ASN A 307 2.84 2.50 11.02
CA ASN A 307 2.34 2.73 12.37
C ASN A 307 3.34 3.49 13.25
N GLU A 308 4.64 3.15 13.16
CA GLU A 308 5.68 3.85 13.93
C GLU A 308 5.74 5.34 13.57
N TRP A 309 5.63 5.69 12.30
CA TRP A 309 5.62 7.10 11.91
C TRP A 309 4.32 7.83 12.28
N ILE A 310 3.20 7.13 12.36
CA ILE A 310 1.95 7.70 12.91
C ILE A 310 2.11 7.95 14.42
N ARG A 311 2.77 7.05 15.17
CA ARG A 311 3.11 7.28 16.58
C ARG A 311 4.08 8.46 16.75
N GLU A 312 5.09 8.53 15.91
CA GLU A 312 6.04 9.65 15.88
C GLU A 312 5.35 10.98 15.58
N PHE A 313 4.40 11.01 14.64
CA PHE A 313 3.53 12.17 14.41
C PHE A 313 2.85 12.65 15.71
N CYS A 314 2.31 11.73 16.50
CA CYS A 314 1.68 12.07 17.79
C CYS A 314 2.68 12.65 18.79
N ARG A 315 3.90 12.10 18.81
CA ARG A 315 4.97 12.55 19.71
C ARG A 315 5.46 13.95 19.35
N VAL A 316 5.70 14.21 18.07
CA VAL A 316 6.25 15.48 17.57
C VAL A 316 5.26 16.62 17.73
N HIS A 317 4.02 16.40 17.33
CA HIS A 317 3.01 17.47 17.30
C HIS A 317 2.27 17.65 18.64
N GLY A 318 2.37 16.69 19.55
CA GLY A 318 1.80 16.80 20.89
C GLY A 318 0.33 17.24 20.89
N LYS A 319 0.03 18.38 21.51
CA LYS A 319 -1.34 18.93 21.61
C LYS A 319 -1.80 19.67 20.36
N ASP A 320 -0.90 20.01 19.46
CA ASP A 320 -1.21 20.74 18.22
C ASP A 320 -1.65 19.81 17.08
N ARG A 321 -1.51 18.48 17.28
CA ARG A 321 -1.93 17.49 16.31
C ARG A 321 -3.44 17.47 16.10
N LYS A 322 -3.86 17.22 14.88
CA LYS A 322 -5.25 16.92 14.55
C LYS A 322 -5.29 15.65 13.71
N ILE A 323 -5.98 14.65 14.21
CA ILE A 323 -6.12 13.35 13.55
C ILE A 323 -7.59 13.06 13.30
N VAL A 324 -7.89 12.64 12.09
CA VAL A 324 -9.18 12.02 11.76
C VAL A 324 -8.91 10.63 11.23
N LEU A 325 -9.43 9.62 11.90
CA LEU A 325 -9.40 8.21 11.48
C LEU A 325 -10.77 7.85 10.90
N VAL A 326 -10.79 7.36 9.67
CA VAL A 326 -11.99 6.85 8.98
C VAL A 326 -11.79 5.35 8.73
N SER A 327 -12.49 4.51 9.47
CA SER A 327 -12.41 3.07 9.33
C SER A 327 -13.76 2.42 9.57
N LEU A 328 -14.05 1.33 8.86
CA LEU A 328 -15.24 0.54 9.14
C LEU A 328 -14.99 -0.27 10.42
N PHE A 329 -15.83 -0.05 11.42
CA PHE A 329 -15.82 -0.77 12.68
C PHE A 329 -17.23 -1.32 12.97
N LYS A 330 -17.35 -2.64 13.09
CA LYS A 330 -18.63 -3.33 13.30
C LYS A 330 -18.80 -3.70 14.77
N LYS A 331 -20.05 -3.92 15.20
CA LYS A 331 -20.34 -4.41 16.56
C LYS A 331 -19.63 -5.73 16.87
N ASP A 332 -19.52 -6.61 15.88
CA ASP A 332 -18.87 -7.92 16.03
C ASP A 332 -17.33 -7.82 16.15
N ASP A 333 -16.77 -6.62 15.97
CA ASP A 333 -15.34 -6.36 16.16
C ASP A 333 -15.00 -5.98 17.59
N ILE A 334 -16.03 -5.78 18.44
CA ILE A 334 -15.84 -5.47 19.85
C ILE A 334 -15.21 -6.67 20.56
N GLY A 335 -14.11 -6.43 21.24
CA GLY A 335 -13.36 -7.48 21.97
C GLY A 335 -12.38 -8.28 21.13
N LYS A 336 -12.30 -8.02 19.80
CA LYS A 336 -11.25 -8.59 18.96
C LYS A 336 -9.98 -7.78 19.07
N ASP A 337 -8.82 -8.44 19.02
CA ASP A 337 -7.52 -7.81 18.91
C ASP A 337 -7.29 -7.37 17.45
N LEU A 338 -7.77 -6.16 17.13
CA LEU A 338 -7.61 -5.59 15.81
C LEU A 338 -6.47 -4.56 15.81
N PRO A 339 -5.52 -4.62 14.87
CA PRO A 339 -4.40 -3.68 14.79
C PRO A 339 -4.84 -2.20 14.73
N ILE A 340 -5.97 -1.91 14.06
CA ILE A 340 -6.51 -0.53 13.99
C ILE A 340 -7.02 -0.03 15.34
N VAL A 341 -7.49 -0.93 16.20
CA VAL A 341 -7.92 -0.60 17.57
C VAL A 341 -6.71 -0.27 18.42
N ASN A 342 -5.67 -1.08 18.34
CA ASN A 342 -4.41 -0.86 19.05
C ASN A 342 -3.78 0.47 18.62
N LEU A 343 -3.72 0.74 17.31
CA LEU A 343 -3.24 2.02 16.80
C LEU A 343 -4.10 3.19 17.32
N SER A 344 -5.43 3.06 17.33
CA SER A 344 -6.30 4.14 17.82
C SER A 344 -6.09 4.45 19.31
N ASN A 345 -5.82 3.42 20.11
CA ASN A 345 -5.48 3.59 21.53
C ASN A 345 -4.15 4.37 21.71
N ASP A 346 -3.14 4.02 20.90
CA ASP A 346 -1.87 4.75 20.88
C ASP A 346 -2.08 6.22 20.47
N LEU A 347 -2.91 6.48 19.46
CA LEU A 347 -3.23 7.84 18.97
C LEU A 347 -3.94 8.70 20.02
N MET A 348 -4.75 8.07 20.86
CA MET A 348 -5.47 8.74 21.95
C MET A 348 -4.60 8.94 23.20
N GLY A 349 -3.52 8.19 23.34
CA GLY A 349 -2.69 8.14 24.55
C GLY A 349 -3.43 7.48 25.73
N ILE A 350 -4.35 6.57 25.46
CA ILE A 350 -5.17 5.87 26.46
C ILE A 350 -4.72 4.40 26.51
N GLN A 351 -4.23 3.97 27.65
CA GLN A 351 -3.99 2.55 27.91
C GLN A 351 -5.31 1.91 28.40
N ASN A 352 -5.68 0.78 27.81
CA ASN A 352 -6.87 0.00 28.18
C ASN A 352 -8.21 0.73 28.01
N PHE A 353 -8.47 1.22 26.80
CA PHE A 353 -9.75 1.84 26.49
C PHE A 353 -10.89 0.83 26.57
N GLN A 354 -11.87 1.09 27.46
CA GLN A 354 -13.09 0.29 27.52
C GLN A 354 -14.04 0.69 26.39
N TYR A 355 -13.84 0.07 25.25
CA TYR A 355 -14.59 0.26 24.00
C TYR A 355 -16.11 0.10 24.14
N HIS A 356 -16.53 -0.69 25.14
CA HIS A 356 -17.90 -1.15 25.27
C HIS A 356 -18.92 -0.03 25.52
N GLU A 357 -18.55 1.06 26.16
CA GLU A 357 -19.48 2.12 26.50
C GLU A 357 -19.63 3.21 25.42
N MET A 358 -18.57 3.49 24.67
CA MET A 358 -18.58 4.60 23.69
C MET A 358 -19.21 4.23 22.34
N VAL A 359 -19.16 2.98 21.92
CA VAL A 359 -19.71 2.53 20.61
C VAL A 359 -21.22 2.46 20.60
N ARG A 360 -21.87 2.38 21.77
CA ARG A 360 -23.31 2.07 21.86
C ARG A 360 -24.25 3.19 21.42
N ASN A 361 -23.84 4.47 21.49
CA ASN A 361 -24.79 5.60 21.38
C ASN A 361 -24.31 6.82 20.58
N VAL A 362 -23.43 6.66 19.56
CA VAL A 362 -22.92 7.82 18.83
C VAL A 362 -23.74 8.10 17.58
N PRO A 363 -24.41 9.27 17.50
CA PRO A 363 -25.08 9.70 16.27
C PRO A 363 -24.07 9.79 15.12
N ASN A 364 -24.39 9.17 13.98
CA ASN A 364 -23.60 9.20 12.74
C ASN A 364 -22.20 8.57 12.83
N HIS A 365 -21.92 7.71 13.81
CA HIS A 365 -20.64 7.03 13.98
C HIS A 365 -19.41 7.95 13.97
N PHE A 366 -19.57 9.23 14.35
CA PHE A 366 -18.50 10.22 14.43
C PHE A 366 -18.15 10.49 15.90
N LEU A 367 -17.08 9.85 16.36
CA LEU A 367 -16.57 9.98 17.73
C LEU A 367 -15.63 11.17 17.88
N GLU A 368 -15.87 12.03 18.87
CA GLU A 368 -14.97 13.10 19.26
C GLU A 368 -14.20 12.68 20.52
N MET A 369 -12.91 12.39 20.35
CA MET A 369 -12.05 11.85 21.38
C MET A 369 -11.03 12.90 21.84
N GLY A 370 -11.47 13.81 22.69
CA GLY A 370 -10.64 14.95 23.10
C GLY A 370 -10.38 15.96 21.99
N PRO A 371 -9.44 16.91 22.17
CA PRO A 371 -9.18 17.96 21.18
C PRO A 371 -8.46 17.49 19.92
N CYS A 372 -7.67 16.42 20.02
CA CYS A 372 -6.69 16.04 19.00
C CYS A 372 -7.12 14.88 18.09
N PHE A 373 -8.21 14.16 18.39
CA PHE A 373 -8.58 12.95 17.67
C PHE A 373 -10.07 12.87 17.39
N ARG A 374 -10.39 12.44 16.17
CA ARG A 374 -11.75 12.15 15.70
C ARG A 374 -11.75 10.78 15.02
N TRP A 375 -12.80 9.99 15.26
CA TRP A 375 -12.96 8.69 14.64
C TRP A 375 -14.30 8.57 13.94
N VAL A 376 -14.27 8.30 12.63
CA VAL A 376 -15.44 8.00 11.82
C VAL A 376 -15.52 6.47 11.65
N GLN A 377 -16.42 5.84 12.40
CA GLN A 377 -16.53 4.36 12.47
C GLN A 377 -17.37 3.75 11.34
N SER A 378 -18.09 4.56 10.58
CA SER A 378 -18.88 4.09 9.43
C SER A 378 -18.04 3.73 8.20
N GLY A 379 -16.73 3.99 8.24
CA GLY A 379 -15.85 3.80 7.11
C GLY A 379 -16.04 4.82 5.99
N PHE A 380 -15.54 4.48 4.82
CA PHE A 380 -15.69 5.26 3.59
C PHE A 380 -16.33 4.36 2.52
N PRO A 381 -17.28 4.87 1.70
CA PRO A 381 -17.76 6.26 1.60
C PRO A 381 -18.58 6.70 2.82
N PHE A 382 -18.59 8.00 3.08
CA PHE A 382 -19.34 8.55 4.21
C PHE A 382 -20.85 8.35 4.04
N GLN A 383 -21.50 7.93 5.11
CA GLN A 383 -22.96 7.74 5.15
C GLN A 383 -23.74 9.06 4.99
N SER A 384 -23.12 10.20 5.38
CA SER A 384 -23.71 11.54 5.27
C SER A 384 -22.65 12.54 4.80
N PRO A 385 -23.02 13.48 3.87
CA PRO A 385 -22.14 14.57 3.45
C PRO A 385 -21.67 15.46 4.61
N GLU A 386 -22.43 15.55 5.69
CA GLU A 386 -22.13 16.33 6.88
C GLU A 386 -20.86 15.85 7.60
N ILE A 387 -20.53 14.56 7.49
CA ILE A 387 -19.32 14.00 8.06
C ILE A 387 -18.08 14.71 7.49
N LEU A 388 -18.05 14.88 6.17
CA LEU A 388 -16.92 15.57 5.53
C LEU A 388 -16.86 17.05 5.92
N ASP A 389 -17.99 17.71 6.11
CA ASP A 389 -18.03 19.09 6.59
C ASP A 389 -17.51 19.22 8.03
N ARG A 390 -17.85 18.26 8.89
CA ARG A 390 -17.30 18.18 10.27
C ARG A 390 -15.78 17.96 10.26
N ILE A 391 -15.26 17.09 9.38
CA ILE A 391 -13.83 16.87 9.20
C ILE A 391 -13.13 18.17 8.79
N ILE A 392 -13.67 18.88 7.79
CA ILE A 392 -13.11 20.14 7.29
C ILE A 392 -13.12 21.20 8.40
N LYS A 393 -14.24 21.34 9.09
CA LYS A 393 -14.36 22.28 10.21
C LYS A 393 -13.31 21.98 11.30
N TYR A 394 -13.11 20.72 11.64
CA TYR A 394 -12.14 20.30 12.65
C TYR A 394 -10.70 20.66 12.25
N PHE A 395 -10.28 20.43 11.02
CA PHE A 395 -8.93 20.79 10.57
C PHE A 395 -8.75 22.32 10.45
N ASN A 396 -9.81 23.10 10.26
CA ASN A 396 -9.73 24.56 10.16
C ASN A 396 -9.69 25.28 11.52
N GLN A 397 -10.17 24.65 12.57
CA GLN A 397 -10.00 25.17 13.94
C GLN A 397 -8.53 25.28 14.30
#